data_dde52bf70abfd9b486e98bef06f5d29b
#
_entry.id   dde52bf70abfd9b486e98bef06f5d29b
#
_cell.length_a   1.000
_cell.length_b   1.000
_cell.length_c   1.000
_cell.angle_alpha   90.00
_cell.angle_beta   90.00
_cell.angle_gamma   90.00
#
_symmetry.space_group_name_H-M   'P 1'
#
loop_
_entity.id
_entity.type
_entity.pdbx_description
1 polymer ?
#
loop_
_entity_poly.entity_id
_entity_poly.type
_entity_poly.pdbx_seq_one_letter_code
_entity_poly.pdbx_strand_id
1 'polypeptide(L)'
;GNMINRDDALALQVMQAVARIDSQLIIFCQPDTIIERAAQAAGLPVLTLFLADRAYDDRGQLVPRGIAGSLIKEEAAVRARVRQFLQQGTVTTFSGNTLSIRARSILVHSDTPGSLALATLVRSEIEACGATVASAAEVLAQ
;
A
#
# COMPACT_ATOMS: atom_id res chain seq x y z
N GLY A 1 2.99 3.41 -12.49
CA GLY A 1 1.91 3.62 -11.55
C GLY A 1 1.31 5.01 -11.61
N ASN A 2 2.12 6.06 -11.50
CA ASN A 2 1.59 7.45 -11.43
C ASN A 2 0.83 7.90 -12.69
N MET A 3 1.23 7.45 -13.88
CA MET A 3 0.55 7.81 -15.13
C MET A 3 -0.84 7.17 -15.21
N ILE A 4 -0.92 5.88 -14.91
CA ILE A 4 -2.17 5.11 -14.95
C ILE A 4 -3.17 5.64 -13.90
N ASN A 5 -2.71 6.12 -12.76
CA ASN A 5 -3.54 6.70 -11.71
C ASN A 5 -4.05 8.13 -12.00
N ARG A 6 -3.92 8.62 -13.22
CA ARG A 6 -4.38 9.95 -13.65
C ARG A 6 -5.34 9.93 -14.84
N ASP A 7 -5.61 8.73 -15.36
CA ASP A 7 -6.43 8.54 -16.55
C ASP A 7 -7.26 7.25 -16.42
N ASP A 8 -8.55 7.41 -16.18
CA ASP A 8 -9.48 6.28 -15.98
C ASP A 8 -9.58 5.38 -17.22
N ALA A 9 -9.56 5.96 -18.43
CA ALA A 9 -9.66 5.19 -19.67
C ALA A 9 -8.39 4.34 -19.89
N LEU A 10 -7.21 4.94 -19.70
CA LEU A 10 -5.93 4.24 -19.79
C LEU A 10 -5.83 3.13 -18.74
N ALA A 11 -6.22 3.43 -17.50
CA ALA A 11 -6.20 2.45 -16.41
C ALA A 11 -7.08 1.23 -16.76
N LEU A 12 -8.28 1.46 -17.23
CA LEU A 12 -9.20 0.38 -17.61
C LEU A 12 -8.64 -0.46 -18.77
N GLN A 13 -8.10 0.18 -19.81
CA GLN A 13 -7.48 -0.53 -20.94
C GLN A 13 -6.31 -1.41 -20.49
N VAL A 14 -5.45 -0.90 -19.61
CA VAL A 14 -4.32 -1.65 -19.05
C VAL A 14 -4.82 -2.84 -18.23
N MET A 15 -5.78 -2.64 -17.33
CA MET A 15 -6.32 -3.74 -16.50
C MET A 15 -7.05 -4.79 -17.34
N GLN A 16 -7.80 -4.39 -18.36
CA GLN A 16 -8.40 -5.33 -19.32
C GLN A 16 -7.34 -6.12 -20.11
N ALA A 17 -6.22 -5.49 -20.48
CA ALA A 17 -5.13 -6.20 -21.13
C ALA A 17 -4.48 -7.23 -20.18
N VAL A 18 -4.28 -6.87 -18.91
CA VAL A 18 -3.79 -7.80 -17.87
C VAL A 18 -4.76 -8.97 -17.69
N ALA A 19 -6.06 -8.71 -17.57
CA ALA A 19 -7.08 -9.75 -17.40
C ALA A 19 -7.15 -10.72 -18.60
N ARG A 20 -6.86 -10.24 -19.81
CA ARG A 20 -6.76 -11.13 -21.02
C ARG A 20 -5.53 -12.03 -21.00
N ILE A 21 -4.45 -11.60 -20.32
CA ILE A 21 -3.24 -12.45 -20.18
C ILE A 21 -3.49 -13.52 -19.11
N ASP A 22 -3.95 -13.09 -17.94
CA ASP A 22 -4.31 -13.99 -16.84
C ASP A 22 -5.26 -13.25 -15.87
N SER A 23 -6.50 -13.73 -15.79
CA SER A 23 -7.53 -13.15 -14.92
C SER A 23 -7.33 -13.44 -13.43
N GLN A 24 -6.36 -14.29 -13.06
CA GLN A 24 -6.02 -14.60 -11.67
C GLN A 24 -4.88 -13.74 -11.12
N LEU A 25 -4.29 -12.87 -11.96
CA LEU A 25 -3.23 -11.96 -11.50
C LEU A 25 -3.77 -10.98 -10.47
N ILE A 26 -3.15 -10.98 -9.28
CA ILE A 26 -3.51 -10.09 -8.19
C ILE A 26 -2.92 -8.70 -8.44
N ILE A 27 -3.77 -7.69 -8.47
CA ILE A 27 -3.34 -6.29 -8.60
C ILE A 27 -3.10 -5.70 -7.22
N PHE A 28 -1.86 -5.29 -6.98
CA PHE A 28 -1.49 -4.55 -5.78
C PHE A 28 -1.54 -3.05 -6.06
N CYS A 29 -2.37 -2.31 -5.34
CA CYS A 29 -2.52 -0.86 -5.50
C CYS A 29 -2.90 -0.18 -4.19
N GLN A 30 -2.76 1.14 -4.14
CA GLN A 30 -3.28 1.91 -3.03
C GLN A 30 -4.82 1.92 -3.06
N PRO A 31 -5.48 1.95 -1.88
CA PRO A 31 -6.93 2.05 -1.82
C PRO A 31 -7.44 3.38 -2.39
N ASP A 32 -8.67 3.40 -2.84
CA ASP A 32 -9.40 4.55 -3.37
C ASP A 32 -8.76 5.18 -4.63
N THR A 33 -7.98 4.39 -5.38
CA THR A 33 -7.30 4.83 -6.60
C THR A 33 -8.04 4.46 -7.88
N ILE A 34 -7.68 5.12 -8.98
CA ILE A 34 -8.15 4.77 -10.32
C ILE A 34 -7.76 3.33 -10.68
N ILE A 35 -6.57 2.89 -10.30
CA ILE A 35 -6.09 1.52 -10.55
C ILE A 35 -6.98 0.50 -9.85
N GLU A 36 -7.36 0.73 -8.60
CA GLU A 36 -8.25 -0.15 -7.86
C GLU A 36 -9.59 -0.34 -8.59
N ARG A 37 -10.25 0.77 -8.96
CA ARG A 37 -11.52 0.74 -9.68
C ARG A 37 -11.40 0.05 -11.04
N ALA A 38 -10.33 0.34 -11.78
CA ALA A 38 -10.10 -0.26 -13.10
C ALA A 38 -9.83 -1.76 -13.02
N ALA A 39 -9.07 -2.23 -12.03
CA ALA A 39 -8.81 -3.64 -11.81
C ALA A 39 -10.09 -4.40 -11.44
N GLN A 40 -10.90 -3.84 -10.53
CA GLN A 40 -12.21 -4.38 -10.15
C GLN A 40 -13.16 -4.45 -11.35
N ALA A 41 -13.22 -3.37 -12.15
CA ALA A 41 -14.05 -3.34 -13.37
C ALA A 41 -13.59 -4.34 -14.44
N ALA A 42 -12.31 -4.70 -14.47
CA ALA A 42 -11.74 -5.73 -15.33
C ALA A 42 -11.87 -7.16 -14.76
N GLY A 43 -12.45 -7.32 -13.57
CA GLY A 43 -12.62 -8.63 -12.91
C GLY A 43 -11.35 -9.21 -12.31
N LEU A 44 -10.31 -8.39 -12.10
CA LEU A 44 -9.06 -8.82 -11.48
C LEU A 44 -9.16 -8.78 -9.95
N PRO A 45 -8.57 -9.75 -9.24
CA PRO A 45 -8.46 -9.70 -7.79
C PRO A 45 -7.53 -8.54 -7.38
N VAL A 46 -7.94 -7.80 -6.35
CA VAL A 46 -7.22 -6.61 -5.86
C VAL A 46 -6.80 -6.80 -4.41
N LEU A 47 -5.56 -6.48 -4.10
CA LEU A 47 -5.04 -6.40 -2.74
C LEU A 47 -4.50 -4.99 -2.49
N THR A 48 -5.18 -4.26 -1.61
CA THR A 48 -4.83 -2.87 -1.32
C THR A 48 -3.62 -2.77 -0.39
N LEU A 49 -2.78 -1.76 -0.64
CA LEU A 49 -1.48 -1.53 -0.01
C LEU A 49 -1.49 -0.36 0.96
N PHE A 50 -0.92 -0.57 2.16
CA PHE A 50 -0.37 0.47 2.99
C PHE A 50 1.14 0.54 2.79
N LEU A 51 1.70 1.70 2.48
CA LEU A 51 3.13 1.91 2.32
C LEU A 51 3.73 2.40 3.65
N ALA A 52 4.42 1.51 4.35
CA ALA A 52 4.93 1.78 5.70
C ALA A 52 6.03 2.84 5.73
N ASP A 53 6.82 2.92 4.66
CA ASP A 53 8.02 3.77 4.47
C ASP A 53 7.73 5.09 3.73
N ARG A 54 6.45 5.43 3.48
CA ARG A 54 6.05 6.62 2.74
C ARG A 54 5.08 7.51 3.52
N ALA A 55 5.29 8.81 3.43
CA ALA A 55 4.33 9.79 3.94
C ALA A 55 3.14 9.96 3.00
N TYR A 56 1.96 10.10 3.58
CA TYR A 56 0.70 10.44 2.89
C TYR A 56 0.33 11.89 3.15
N ASP A 57 -0.27 12.54 2.16
CA ASP A 57 -0.98 13.79 2.39
C ASP A 57 -2.39 13.54 2.96
N ASP A 58 -3.13 14.61 3.24
CA ASP A 58 -4.48 14.51 3.83
C ASP A 58 -5.54 13.93 2.88
N ARG A 59 -5.19 13.76 1.60
CA ARG A 59 -6.04 13.15 0.58
C ARG A 59 -5.71 11.69 0.32
N GLY A 60 -4.75 11.13 1.07
CA GLY A 60 -4.28 9.74 0.87
C GLY A 60 -3.31 9.57 -0.30
N GLN A 61 -2.81 10.67 -0.88
CA GLN A 61 -1.79 10.60 -1.92
C GLN A 61 -0.40 10.53 -1.29
N LEU A 62 0.53 9.86 -1.96
CA LEU A 62 1.92 9.84 -1.50
C LEU A 62 2.58 11.21 -1.70
N VAL A 63 3.19 11.72 -0.66
CA VAL A 63 4.02 12.94 -0.75
C VAL A 63 5.16 12.69 -1.76
N PRO A 64 5.42 13.62 -2.71
CA PRO A 64 6.48 13.44 -3.71
C PRO A 64 7.85 13.17 -3.09
N ARG A 65 8.61 12.22 -3.64
CA ARG A 65 9.92 11.78 -3.07
C ARG A 65 10.95 12.90 -2.90
N GLY A 66 10.84 13.99 -3.65
CA GLY A 66 11.73 15.16 -3.54
C GLY A 66 11.46 16.05 -2.33
N ILE A 67 10.38 15.83 -1.59
CA ILE A 67 10.05 16.61 -0.40
C ILE A 67 10.69 15.94 0.82
N ALA A 68 11.39 16.72 1.65
CA ALA A 68 11.98 16.22 2.90
C ALA A 68 10.88 15.63 3.79
N GLY A 69 11.11 14.44 4.38
CA GLY A 69 10.12 13.73 5.18
C GLY A 69 9.11 12.88 4.39
N SER A 70 9.17 12.88 3.04
CA SER A 70 8.33 12.00 2.21
C SER A 70 8.67 10.52 2.32
N LEU A 71 9.93 10.22 2.64
CA LEU A 71 10.42 8.87 2.95
C LEU A 71 10.61 8.75 4.45
N ILE A 72 10.02 7.73 5.05
CA ILE A 72 10.13 7.43 6.48
C ILE A 72 11.15 6.30 6.64
N LYS A 73 12.33 6.66 7.16
CA LYS A 73 13.48 5.73 7.27
C LYS A 73 13.77 5.32 8.71
N GLU A 74 13.35 6.14 9.67
CA GLU A 74 13.58 5.89 11.08
C GLU A 74 12.75 4.70 11.56
N GLU A 75 13.41 3.67 12.08
CA GLU A 75 12.78 2.42 12.52
C GLU A 75 11.64 2.67 13.52
N ALA A 76 11.84 3.56 14.49
CA ALA A 76 10.84 3.90 15.48
C ALA A 76 9.58 4.52 14.85
N ALA A 77 9.76 5.36 13.83
CA ALA A 77 8.65 5.99 13.11
C ALA A 77 7.87 4.96 12.27
N VAL A 78 8.58 4.06 11.56
CA VAL A 78 7.92 3.00 10.79
C VAL A 78 7.16 2.05 11.72
N ARG A 79 7.76 1.64 12.84
CA ARG A 79 7.12 0.79 13.85
C ARG A 79 5.83 1.42 14.38
N ALA A 80 5.87 2.69 14.77
CA ALA A 80 4.70 3.42 15.27
C ALA A 80 3.58 3.48 14.21
N ARG A 81 3.92 3.73 12.95
CA ARG A 81 2.96 3.78 11.83
C ARG A 81 2.31 2.42 11.55
N VAL A 82 3.11 1.35 11.52
CA VAL A 82 2.58 -0.01 11.31
C VAL A 82 1.64 -0.37 12.45
N ARG A 83 2.01 -0.09 13.70
CA ARG A 83 1.14 -0.32 14.87
C ARG A 83 -0.14 0.49 14.78
N GLN A 84 -0.08 1.79 14.46
CA GLN A 84 -1.26 2.64 14.29
C GLN A 84 -2.18 2.08 13.20
N PHE A 85 -1.62 1.68 12.05
CA PHE A 85 -2.39 1.08 10.97
C PHE A 85 -3.07 -0.23 11.41
N LEU A 86 -2.35 -1.15 12.03
CA LEU A 86 -2.90 -2.45 12.43
C LEU A 86 -3.97 -2.34 13.52
N GLN A 87 -3.81 -1.42 14.48
CA GLN A 87 -4.71 -1.29 15.62
C GLN A 87 -5.91 -0.38 15.34
N GLN A 88 -5.75 0.62 14.47
CA GLN A 88 -6.75 1.67 14.29
C GLN A 88 -7.25 1.81 12.84
N GLY A 89 -6.60 1.15 11.87
CA GLY A 89 -6.88 1.33 10.43
C GLY A 89 -6.53 2.75 9.94
N THR A 90 -5.66 3.46 10.65
CA THR A 90 -5.32 4.86 10.37
C THR A 90 -3.82 5.08 10.29
N VAL A 91 -3.42 6.20 9.70
CA VAL A 91 -2.03 6.71 9.72
C VAL A 91 -2.02 8.20 9.98
N THR A 92 -0.92 8.71 10.54
CA THR A 92 -0.67 10.14 10.64
C THR A 92 -0.13 10.65 9.30
N THR A 93 -0.76 11.69 8.74
CA THR A 93 -0.37 12.30 7.48
C THR A 93 0.86 13.18 7.63
N PHE A 94 1.39 13.69 6.52
CA PHE A 94 2.54 14.60 6.49
C PHE A 94 2.27 15.92 7.25
N SER A 95 1.01 16.38 7.24
CA SER A 95 0.56 17.59 7.96
C SER A 95 0.20 17.33 9.44
N GLY A 96 0.26 16.06 9.91
CA GLY A 96 -0.06 15.69 11.29
C GLY A 96 -1.53 15.30 11.52
N ASN A 97 -2.37 15.29 10.49
CA ASN A 97 -3.75 14.85 10.59
C ASN A 97 -3.85 13.30 10.61
N THR A 98 -5.02 12.79 11.00
CA THR A 98 -5.31 11.35 10.96
C THR A 98 -6.05 11.00 9.67
N LEU A 99 -5.57 9.97 8.95
CA LEU A 99 -6.16 9.45 7.72
C LEU A 99 -6.51 7.98 7.89
N SER A 100 -7.74 7.59 7.57
CA SER A 100 -8.15 6.18 7.50
C SER A 100 -7.61 5.54 6.22
N ILE A 101 -7.06 4.32 6.32
CA ILE A 101 -6.54 3.57 5.18
C ILE A 101 -7.17 2.18 5.16
N ARG A 102 -7.88 1.86 4.06
CA ARG A 102 -8.47 0.55 3.81
C ARG A 102 -7.48 -0.35 3.06
N ALA A 103 -6.42 -0.78 3.71
CA ALA A 103 -5.45 -1.70 3.12
C ALA A 103 -5.48 -3.06 3.81
N ARG A 104 -5.14 -4.10 3.06
CA ARG A 104 -5.05 -5.49 3.53
C ARG A 104 -3.62 -6.04 3.42
N SER A 105 -2.68 -5.22 2.97
CA SER A 105 -1.27 -5.58 2.89
C SER A 105 -0.38 -4.38 3.22
N ILE A 106 0.86 -4.66 3.61
CA ILE A 106 1.87 -3.65 3.91
C ILE A 106 3.01 -3.79 2.92
N LEU A 107 3.36 -2.69 2.24
CA LEU A 107 4.47 -2.63 1.31
C LEU A 107 5.66 -1.91 1.93
N VAL A 108 6.84 -2.48 1.70
CA VAL A 108 8.15 -1.86 1.97
C VAL A 108 8.93 -1.85 0.65
N HIS A 109 9.50 -0.69 0.29
CA HIS A 109 10.30 -0.59 -0.93
C HIS A 109 11.66 -1.29 -0.76
N SER A 110 12.10 -2.01 -1.80
CA SER A 110 13.37 -2.73 -1.81
C SER A 110 14.55 -1.91 -2.32
N ASP A 111 14.30 -0.77 -2.96
CA ASP A 111 15.28 0.12 -3.58
C ASP A 111 15.91 1.14 -2.61
N THR A 112 15.57 1.07 -1.33
CA THR A 112 16.11 1.94 -0.28
C THR A 112 17.18 1.18 0.53
N PRO A 113 18.36 1.77 0.81
CA PRO A 113 19.32 1.15 1.73
C PRO A 113 18.68 0.82 3.08
N GLY A 114 18.92 -0.39 3.59
CA GLY A 114 18.31 -0.88 4.84
C GLY A 114 16.92 -1.52 4.67
N SER A 115 16.43 -1.69 3.44
CA SER A 115 15.10 -2.26 3.17
C SER A 115 14.87 -3.64 3.80
N LEU A 116 15.89 -4.49 3.85
CA LEU A 116 15.78 -5.81 4.47
C LEU A 116 15.54 -5.70 5.99
N ALA A 117 16.29 -4.83 6.67
CA ALA A 117 16.10 -4.57 8.11
C ALA A 117 14.69 -4.01 8.36
N LEU A 118 14.24 -3.09 7.50
CA LEU A 118 12.91 -2.50 7.57
C LEU A 118 11.80 -3.54 7.36
N ALA A 119 11.95 -4.43 6.39
CA ALA A 119 10.99 -5.52 6.16
C ALA A 119 10.92 -6.47 7.36
N THR A 120 12.07 -6.81 7.96
CA THR A 120 12.15 -7.63 9.17
C THR A 120 11.45 -6.95 10.35
N LEU A 121 11.68 -5.64 10.51
CA LEU A 121 11.01 -4.82 11.54
C LEU A 121 9.50 -4.79 11.34
N VAL A 122 9.03 -4.54 10.12
CA VAL A 122 7.59 -4.52 9.80
C VAL A 122 6.95 -5.87 10.13
N ARG A 123 7.60 -6.98 9.74
CA ARG A 123 7.12 -8.33 10.06
C ARG A 123 7.02 -8.55 11.56
N SER A 124 8.06 -8.21 12.31
CA SER A 124 8.06 -8.37 13.77
C SER A 124 6.98 -7.54 14.45
N GLU A 125 6.67 -6.36 13.92
CA GLU A 125 5.60 -5.51 14.45
C GLU A 125 4.21 -6.06 14.14
N ILE A 126 4.01 -6.65 12.94
CA ILE A 126 2.76 -7.35 12.60
C ILE A 126 2.51 -8.49 13.60
N GLU A 127 3.52 -9.32 13.84
CA GLU A 127 3.44 -10.45 14.78
C GLU A 127 3.21 -9.97 16.24
N ALA A 128 3.88 -8.88 16.65
CA ALA A 128 3.70 -8.28 17.97
C ALA A 128 2.29 -7.69 18.19
N CYS A 129 1.61 -7.27 17.11
CA CYS A 129 0.22 -6.83 17.15
C CYS A 129 -0.79 -8.01 17.11
N GLY A 130 -0.34 -9.26 17.13
CA GLY A 130 -1.19 -10.44 17.11
C GLY A 130 -1.71 -10.81 15.72
N ALA A 131 -1.20 -10.18 14.66
CA ALA A 131 -1.53 -10.52 13.28
C ALA A 131 -0.53 -11.53 12.70
N THR A 132 -0.93 -12.20 11.61
CA THR A 132 -0.11 -13.21 10.93
C THR A 132 0.19 -12.75 9.51
N VAL A 133 1.44 -12.93 9.07
CA VAL A 133 1.79 -12.71 7.67
C VAL A 133 1.37 -13.93 6.85
N ALA A 134 0.53 -13.71 5.86
CA ALA A 134 0.00 -14.72 4.97
C ALA A 134 0.31 -14.39 3.50
N SER A 135 0.16 -15.37 2.62
CA SER A 135 0.27 -15.12 1.18
C SER A 135 -0.91 -14.25 0.68
N ALA A 136 -0.70 -13.56 -0.44
CA ALA A 136 -1.75 -12.73 -1.05
C ALA A 136 -3.03 -13.53 -1.34
N ALA A 137 -2.89 -14.78 -1.78
CA ALA A 137 -4.03 -15.66 -2.06
C ALA A 137 -4.82 -15.99 -0.78
N GLU A 138 -4.13 -16.30 0.32
CA GLU A 138 -4.79 -16.56 1.61
C GLU A 138 -5.51 -15.31 2.15
N VAL A 139 -4.90 -14.13 1.99
CA VAL A 139 -5.53 -12.86 2.40
C VAL A 139 -6.79 -12.58 1.59
N LEU A 140 -6.81 -12.87 0.29
CA LEU A 140 -7.98 -12.66 -0.57
C LEU A 140 -9.09 -13.66 -0.32
N ALA A 141 -8.78 -14.85 0.20
CA ALA A 141 -9.77 -15.89 0.50
C ALA A 141 -10.55 -15.64 1.81
N GLN A 142 -10.14 -14.66 2.63
CA GLN A 142 -10.81 -14.22 3.87
C GLN A 142 -11.85 -13.14 3.59
#